data_9b4695788d156690460eb0311ad117d4
#
_entry.id   9b4695788d156690460eb0311ad117d4
#
_cell.length_a   1.000
_cell.length_b   1.000
_cell.length_c   1.000
_cell.angle_alpha   90.00
_cell.angle_beta   90.00
_cell.angle_gamma   90.00
#
_symmetry.space_group_name_H-M   'P 1'
#
loop_
_entity.id
_entity.type
_entity.pdbx_description
1 polymer ?
#
loop_
_entity_poly.entity_id
_entity_poly.type
_entity_poly.pdbx_seq_one_letter_code
_entity_poly.pdbx_strand_id
1 'polypeptide(L)'
;MGTFTKSFGGMGGYVASSKAVVDHLRRTCPGVLAHDAMSPIMCAQVLRALDIVSGTVKGSLGRDKIDALKANSNYFRSELQAFGLHVYGDWDSPIVPVLLYNPTKIAAFSRECFDRGLAVVVVGFPATTLVKSRARFCVSAGHTREDLDDALKKIKEVATLIKIRYNVSGFG
;
A
#
# COMPACT_ATOMS: atom_id res chain seq x y z
N MET A 1 6.66 -16.29 0.08
CA MET A 1 7.42 -15.51 -0.91
C MET A 1 7.29 -14.03 -0.58
N GLY A 2 8.38 -13.30 -0.66
CA GLY A 2 8.40 -11.86 -0.44
C GLY A 2 9.38 -11.14 -1.36
N THR A 3 9.23 -9.82 -1.45
CA THR A 3 10.12 -8.97 -2.26
C THR A 3 10.77 -7.91 -1.39
N PHE A 4 11.98 -7.54 -1.73
CA PHE A 4 12.72 -6.46 -1.07
C PHE A 4 12.62 -5.12 -1.80
N THR A 5 11.81 -5.04 -2.86
CA THR A 5 11.72 -3.85 -3.72
C THR A 5 10.81 -2.74 -3.20
N LYS A 6 10.11 -2.93 -2.10
CA LYS A 6 9.20 -1.95 -1.48
C LYS A 6 9.82 -1.40 -0.18
N SER A 7 9.34 -1.87 0.96
CA SER A 7 9.72 -1.37 2.29
C SER A 7 11.20 -1.47 2.61
N PHE A 8 11.90 -2.44 2.03
CA PHE A 8 13.34 -2.63 2.25
C PHE A 8 14.23 -1.75 1.36
N GLY A 9 13.65 -1.10 0.33
CA GLY A 9 14.38 -0.21 -0.58
C GLY A 9 15.51 -0.91 -1.35
N GLY A 10 15.39 -2.23 -1.58
CA GLY A 10 16.40 -3.04 -2.24
C GLY A 10 15.91 -3.65 -3.54
N MET A 11 16.69 -4.56 -4.11
CA MET A 11 16.32 -5.42 -5.22
C MET A 11 16.26 -6.88 -4.77
N GLY A 12 15.50 -7.70 -5.52
CA GLY A 12 15.40 -9.13 -5.25
C GLY A 12 14.22 -9.49 -4.35
N GLY A 13 14.24 -10.71 -3.90
CA GLY A 13 13.19 -11.29 -3.07
C GLY A 13 13.62 -12.63 -2.49
N TYR A 14 12.69 -13.29 -1.82
CA TYR A 14 12.97 -14.57 -1.17
C TYR A 14 11.77 -15.51 -1.24
N VAL A 15 12.06 -16.79 -1.12
CA VAL A 15 11.08 -17.84 -0.83
C VAL A 15 11.51 -18.54 0.45
N ALA A 16 10.60 -18.60 1.42
CA ALA A 16 10.77 -19.39 2.64
C ALA A 16 9.69 -20.49 2.65
N SER A 17 10.12 -21.73 2.79
CA SER A 17 9.24 -22.91 2.77
C SER A 17 9.95 -24.10 3.40
N SER A 18 9.32 -25.30 3.33
CA SER A 18 9.96 -26.53 3.73
C SER A 18 11.20 -26.82 2.91
N LYS A 19 12.16 -27.57 3.49
CA LYS A 19 13.40 -27.95 2.80
C LYS A 19 13.14 -28.60 1.44
N ALA A 20 12.16 -29.49 1.36
CA ALA A 20 11.81 -30.19 0.13
C ALA A 20 11.39 -29.23 -1.00
N VAL A 21 10.58 -28.21 -0.69
CA VAL A 21 10.14 -27.19 -1.66
C VAL A 21 11.31 -26.32 -2.07
N VAL A 22 12.14 -25.86 -1.13
CA VAL A 22 13.29 -25.02 -1.46
C VAL A 22 14.31 -25.78 -2.31
N ASP A 23 14.59 -27.05 -2.00
CA ASP A 23 15.51 -27.88 -2.78
C ASP A 23 14.95 -28.19 -4.17
N HIS A 24 13.62 -28.36 -4.30
CA HIS A 24 12.97 -28.49 -5.61
C HIS A 24 13.14 -27.22 -6.44
N LEU A 25 12.84 -26.04 -5.87
CA LEU A 25 12.99 -24.77 -6.57
C LEU A 25 14.44 -24.52 -7.02
N ARG A 26 15.41 -24.86 -6.19
CA ARG A 26 16.84 -24.70 -6.55
C ARG A 26 17.24 -25.52 -7.77
N ARG A 27 16.59 -26.66 -7.99
CA ARG A 27 16.89 -27.57 -9.13
C ARG A 27 16.08 -27.29 -10.38
N THR A 28 14.90 -26.68 -10.25
CA THR A 28 13.94 -26.60 -11.35
C THR A 28 13.52 -25.18 -11.72
N CYS A 29 13.72 -24.20 -10.84
CA CYS A 29 13.27 -22.84 -11.11
C CYS A 29 14.25 -22.11 -12.07
N PRO A 30 13.81 -21.74 -13.27
CA PRO A 30 14.67 -21.04 -14.23
C PRO A 30 15.27 -19.75 -13.67
N GLY A 31 14.54 -19.05 -12.82
CA GLY A 31 15.02 -17.83 -12.17
C GLY A 31 16.20 -18.09 -11.22
N VAL A 32 16.25 -19.24 -10.55
CA VAL A 32 17.38 -19.62 -9.69
C VAL A 32 18.57 -20.14 -10.51
N LEU A 33 18.28 -20.84 -11.61
CA LEU A 33 19.31 -21.46 -12.44
C LEU A 33 19.98 -20.49 -13.41
N ALA A 34 19.26 -19.47 -13.88
CA ALA A 34 19.70 -18.58 -14.95
C ALA A 34 19.97 -17.13 -14.50
N HIS A 35 19.68 -16.77 -13.26
CA HIS A 35 19.91 -15.42 -12.73
C HIS A 35 21.08 -15.39 -11.75
N ASP A 36 21.76 -14.26 -11.70
CA ASP A 36 22.78 -13.98 -10.70
C ASP A 36 22.18 -13.91 -9.30
N ALA A 37 23.00 -14.21 -8.30
CA ALA A 37 22.65 -14.02 -6.91
C ALA A 37 22.45 -12.54 -6.58
N MET A 38 21.66 -12.27 -5.54
CA MET A 38 21.50 -10.89 -5.05
C MET A 38 22.84 -10.30 -4.64
N SER A 39 23.11 -9.05 -5.05
CA SER A 39 24.40 -8.42 -4.79
C SER A 39 24.66 -8.28 -3.28
N PRO A 40 25.94 -8.35 -2.83
CA PRO A 40 26.31 -8.19 -1.43
C PRO A 40 25.82 -6.87 -0.83
N ILE A 41 25.81 -5.79 -1.61
CA ILE A 41 25.32 -4.47 -1.17
C ILE A 41 23.84 -4.53 -0.85
N MET A 42 23.05 -5.18 -1.70
CA MET A 42 21.60 -5.37 -1.46
C MET A 42 21.34 -6.28 -0.27
N CYS A 43 22.14 -7.33 -0.11
CA CYS A 43 22.08 -8.19 1.08
C CYS A 43 22.34 -7.39 2.36
N ALA A 44 23.37 -6.57 2.38
CA ALA A 44 23.70 -5.72 3.53
C ALA A 44 22.58 -4.73 3.86
N GLN A 45 21.99 -4.09 2.83
CA GLN A 45 20.85 -3.19 2.99
C GLN A 45 19.65 -3.90 3.62
N VAL A 46 19.31 -5.07 3.11
CA VAL A 46 18.16 -5.87 3.60
C VAL A 46 18.41 -6.36 5.02
N LEU A 47 19.60 -6.90 5.30
CA LEU A 47 19.96 -7.34 6.65
C LEU A 47 19.86 -6.19 7.65
N ARG A 48 20.37 -5.01 7.29
CA ARG A 48 20.31 -3.84 8.17
C ARG A 48 18.84 -3.41 8.44
N ALA A 49 17.99 -3.45 7.42
CA ALA A 49 16.57 -3.18 7.59
C ALA A 49 15.88 -4.20 8.52
N LEU A 50 16.22 -5.49 8.38
CA LEU A 50 15.71 -6.55 9.27
C LEU A 50 16.19 -6.36 10.71
N ASP A 51 17.45 -6.00 10.92
CA ASP A 51 18.01 -5.70 12.25
C ASP A 51 17.28 -4.55 12.95
N ILE A 52 16.88 -3.53 12.19
CA ILE A 52 16.09 -2.41 12.72
C ILE A 52 14.67 -2.86 13.07
N VAL A 53 14.02 -3.61 12.16
CA VAL A 53 12.65 -4.11 12.37
C VAL A 53 12.57 -5.08 13.55
N SER A 54 13.57 -5.96 13.71
CA SER A 54 13.65 -6.91 14.84
C SER A 54 14.03 -6.26 16.16
N GLY A 55 14.51 -5.01 16.15
CA GLY A 55 14.99 -4.30 17.33
C GLY A 55 16.43 -4.66 17.74
N THR A 56 17.14 -5.47 16.96
CA THR A 56 18.55 -5.83 17.22
C THR A 56 19.43 -4.59 17.17
N VAL A 57 19.05 -3.62 16.33
CA VAL A 57 19.73 -2.35 16.15
C VAL A 57 18.71 -1.21 16.27
N LYS A 58 19.13 -0.09 16.88
CA LYS A 58 18.30 1.10 17.14
C LYS A 58 17.08 0.86 18.04
N GLY A 59 17.09 -0.19 18.88
CA GLY A 59 16.09 -0.43 19.91
C GLY A 59 14.66 -0.51 19.38
N SER A 60 13.75 0.32 19.91
CA SER A 60 12.32 0.30 19.57
C SER A 60 11.96 0.89 18.21
N LEU A 61 12.89 1.54 17.50
CA LEU A 61 12.60 2.32 16.28
C LEU A 61 11.79 1.54 15.24
N GLY A 62 12.13 0.26 15.01
CA GLY A 62 11.41 -0.59 14.07
C GLY A 62 9.98 -0.83 14.49
N ARG A 63 9.77 -1.13 15.76
CA ARG A 63 8.45 -1.35 16.36
C ARG A 63 7.61 -0.09 16.33
N ASP A 64 8.20 1.04 16.74
CA ASP A 64 7.52 2.34 16.75
C ASP A 64 7.01 2.72 15.35
N LYS A 65 7.81 2.46 14.30
CA LYS A 65 7.38 2.69 12.91
C LYS A 65 6.27 1.75 12.45
N ILE A 66 6.30 0.49 12.85
CA ILE A 66 5.22 -0.47 12.54
C ILE A 66 3.92 -0.04 13.21
N ASP A 67 3.98 0.32 14.48
CA ASP A 67 2.82 0.74 15.25
C ASP A 67 2.27 2.08 14.73
N ALA A 68 3.13 3.03 14.35
CA ALA A 68 2.72 4.28 13.69
C ALA A 68 2.07 4.02 12.34
N LEU A 69 2.62 3.13 11.52
CA LEU A 69 2.04 2.75 10.23
C LEU A 69 0.63 2.17 10.39
N LYS A 70 0.47 1.26 11.37
CA LYS A 70 -0.81 0.65 11.70
C LYS A 70 -1.84 1.69 12.16
N ALA A 71 -1.44 2.58 13.07
CA ALA A 71 -2.30 3.66 13.56
C ALA A 71 -2.73 4.60 12.43
N ASN A 72 -1.79 5.05 11.61
CA ASN A 72 -2.04 5.94 10.48
C ASN A 72 -2.98 5.32 9.44
N SER A 73 -2.72 4.07 9.04
CA SER A 73 -3.54 3.39 8.03
C SER A 73 -4.96 3.12 8.50
N ASN A 74 -5.13 2.70 9.75
CA ASN A 74 -6.44 2.45 10.33
C ASN A 74 -7.22 3.75 10.52
N TYR A 75 -6.56 4.81 10.98
CA TYR A 75 -7.18 6.14 11.05
C TYR A 75 -7.66 6.62 9.69
N PHE A 76 -6.79 6.61 8.69
CA PHE A 76 -7.13 7.06 7.34
C PHE A 76 -8.29 6.26 6.75
N ARG A 77 -8.29 4.95 6.95
CA ARG A 77 -9.36 4.05 6.51
C ARG A 77 -10.69 4.37 7.18
N SER A 78 -10.70 4.52 8.51
CA SER A 78 -11.93 4.80 9.27
C SER A 78 -12.57 6.12 8.86
N GLU A 79 -11.78 7.16 8.65
CA GLU A 79 -12.25 8.47 8.21
C GLU A 79 -12.88 8.43 6.80
N LEU A 80 -12.29 7.68 5.88
CA LEU A 80 -12.86 7.53 4.54
C LEU A 80 -14.17 6.73 4.57
N GLN A 81 -14.24 5.67 5.39
CA GLN A 81 -15.48 4.89 5.56
C GLN A 81 -16.58 5.72 6.24
N ALA A 82 -16.24 6.46 7.29
CA ALA A 82 -17.18 7.34 7.99
C ALA A 82 -17.74 8.44 7.07
N PHE A 83 -16.95 8.89 6.10
CA PHE A 83 -17.41 9.85 5.09
C PHE A 83 -18.34 9.22 4.04
N GLY A 84 -18.44 7.90 3.98
CA GLY A 84 -19.34 7.17 3.06
C GLY A 84 -18.66 6.68 1.79
N LEU A 85 -17.33 6.52 1.79
CA LEU A 85 -16.60 5.89 0.70
C LEU A 85 -16.52 4.38 0.89
N HIS A 86 -16.58 3.63 -0.20
CA HIS A 86 -16.34 2.20 -0.16
C HIS A 86 -14.84 1.91 -0.15
N VAL A 87 -14.34 1.53 1.03
CA VAL A 87 -12.93 1.22 1.26
C VAL A 87 -12.76 -0.28 1.40
N TYR A 88 -11.85 -0.85 0.60
CA TYR A 88 -11.48 -2.26 0.65
C TYR A 88 -10.17 -2.49 1.41
N GLY A 89 -9.82 -3.76 1.51
CA GLY A 89 -8.60 -4.24 2.14
C GLY A 89 -8.74 -4.43 3.65
N ASP A 90 -7.78 -5.15 4.20
CA ASP A 90 -7.77 -5.51 5.61
C ASP A 90 -7.34 -4.32 6.48
N TRP A 91 -7.82 -4.29 7.71
CA TRP A 91 -7.25 -3.50 8.77
C TRP A 91 -5.78 -3.90 8.92
N ASP A 92 -4.94 -3.04 9.35
CA ASP A 92 -3.49 -3.23 9.43
C ASP A 92 -2.74 -3.17 8.08
N SER A 93 -3.45 -3.10 6.94
CA SER A 93 -2.81 -2.88 5.64
C SER A 93 -2.52 -1.40 5.43
N PRO A 94 -1.27 -1.02 5.05
CA PRO A 94 -0.94 0.35 4.70
C PRO A 94 -1.52 0.78 3.34
N ILE A 95 -2.08 -0.17 2.61
CA ILE A 95 -2.75 0.09 1.34
C ILE A 95 -4.25 0.25 1.61
N VAL A 96 -4.77 1.40 1.21
CA VAL A 96 -6.18 1.77 1.40
C VAL A 96 -6.84 1.99 0.03
N PRO A 97 -7.45 0.95 -0.56
CA PRO A 97 -8.14 1.04 -1.84
C PRO A 97 -9.53 1.63 -1.64
N VAL A 98 -9.87 2.66 -2.42
CA VAL A 98 -11.20 3.29 -2.46
C VAL A 98 -11.84 3.00 -3.81
N LEU A 99 -13.01 2.37 -3.82
CA LEU A 99 -13.71 2.03 -5.05
C LEU A 99 -14.32 3.26 -5.70
N LEU A 100 -14.11 3.35 -7.01
CA LEU A 100 -14.69 4.38 -7.87
C LEU A 100 -15.81 3.84 -8.76
N TYR A 101 -15.87 2.52 -8.94
CA TYR A 101 -16.84 1.75 -9.75
C TYR A 101 -16.87 2.13 -11.23
N ASN A 102 -16.86 3.42 -11.54
CA ASN A 102 -17.01 3.93 -12.91
C ASN A 102 -15.65 4.33 -13.49
N PRO A 103 -15.24 3.77 -14.64
CA PRO A 103 -13.96 4.09 -15.29
C PRO A 103 -13.79 5.59 -15.61
N THR A 104 -14.86 6.31 -15.95
CA THR A 104 -14.77 7.74 -16.24
C THR A 104 -14.39 8.56 -15.02
N LYS A 105 -14.76 8.11 -13.83
CA LYS A 105 -14.40 8.77 -12.56
C LYS A 105 -12.95 8.58 -12.16
N ILE A 106 -12.24 7.59 -12.74
CA ILE A 106 -10.82 7.34 -12.44
C ILE A 106 -9.98 8.55 -12.83
N ALA A 107 -10.09 8.98 -14.08
CA ALA A 107 -9.31 10.10 -14.60
C ALA A 107 -9.69 11.42 -13.91
N ALA A 108 -10.99 11.63 -13.67
CA ALA A 108 -11.47 12.79 -12.94
C ALA A 108 -10.93 12.83 -11.50
N PHE A 109 -11.02 11.71 -10.78
CA PHE A 109 -10.51 11.62 -9.40
C PHE A 109 -9.02 11.92 -9.32
N SER A 110 -8.23 11.31 -10.21
CA SER A 110 -6.77 11.50 -10.22
C SER A 110 -6.39 12.96 -10.50
N ARG A 111 -7.02 13.59 -11.49
CA ARG A 111 -6.77 15.01 -11.85
C ARG A 111 -7.16 15.95 -10.72
N GLU A 112 -8.38 15.82 -10.22
CA GLU A 112 -8.89 16.68 -9.15
C GLU A 112 -8.06 16.58 -7.86
N CYS A 113 -7.56 15.39 -7.53
CA CYS A 113 -6.61 15.21 -6.43
C CYS A 113 -5.27 15.88 -6.73
N PHE A 114 -4.73 15.69 -7.93
CA PHE A 114 -3.45 16.26 -8.34
C PHE A 114 -3.46 17.80 -8.34
N ASP A 115 -4.52 18.41 -8.84
CA ASP A 115 -4.70 19.87 -8.87
C ASP A 115 -4.77 20.47 -7.45
N ARG A 116 -5.11 19.64 -6.44
CA ARG A 116 -5.08 20.01 -5.01
C ARG A 116 -3.78 19.62 -4.31
N GLY A 117 -2.76 19.21 -5.07
CA GLY A 117 -1.46 18.81 -4.54
C GLY A 117 -1.46 17.43 -3.86
N LEU A 118 -2.39 16.54 -4.23
CA LEU A 118 -2.46 15.18 -3.72
C LEU A 118 -2.20 14.16 -4.86
N ALA A 119 -1.02 13.56 -4.87
CA ALA A 119 -0.67 12.50 -5.81
C ALA A 119 -1.32 11.17 -5.42
N VAL A 120 -2.19 10.63 -6.27
CA VAL A 120 -2.93 9.39 -6.03
C VAL A 120 -2.75 8.42 -7.18
N VAL A 121 -2.48 7.17 -6.86
CA VAL A 121 -2.45 6.09 -7.86
C VAL A 121 -3.87 5.58 -8.07
N VAL A 122 -4.30 5.58 -9.33
CA VAL A 122 -5.58 5.00 -9.73
C VAL A 122 -5.38 3.74 -10.56
N VAL A 123 -6.26 2.77 -10.39
CA VAL A 123 -6.17 1.47 -11.05
C VAL A 123 -7.53 1.13 -11.66
N GLY A 124 -7.51 0.79 -12.94
CA GLY A 124 -8.69 0.40 -13.70
C GLY A 124 -8.39 -0.78 -14.62
N PHE A 125 -9.32 -1.07 -15.53
CA PHE A 125 -9.13 -2.09 -16.56
C PHE A 125 -7.85 -1.79 -17.39
N PRO A 126 -7.04 -2.79 -17.76
CA PRO A 126 -7.23 -4.23 -17.55
C PRO A 126 -6.69 -4.79 -16.22
N ALA A 127 -6.04 -3.99 -15.38
CA ALA A 127 -5.47 -4.43 -14.11
C ALA A 127 -6.55 -4.77 -13.05
N THR A 128 -7.76 -4.28 -13.24
CA THR A 128 -8.96 -4.67 -12.48
C THR A 128 -10.14 -4.84 -13.43
N THR A 129 -11.21 -5.51 -13.00
CA THR A 129 -12.47 -5.49 -13.76
C THR A 129 -13.02 -4.07 -13.80
N LEU A 130 -13.82 -3.75 -14.83
CA LEU A 130 -14.37 -2.40 -15.05
C LEU A 130 -15.04 -1.81 -13.81
N VAL A 131 -15.87 -2.63 -13.14
CA VAL A 131 -16.62 -2.22 -11.95
C VAL A 131 -15.81 -2.20 -10.65
N LYS A 132 -14.54 -2.65 -10.67
CA LYS A 132 -13.65 -2.62 -9.50
C LYS A 132 -12.53 -1.60 -9.63
N SER A 133 -12.74 -0.61 -10.49
CA SER A 133 -11.87 0.56 -10.62
C SER A 133 -11.73 1.27 -9.28
N ARG A 134 -10.50 1.66 -8.92
CA ARG A 134 -10.21 2.17 -7.58
C ARG A 134 -9.09 3.20 -7.56
N ALA A 135 -9.13 4.10 -6.61
CA ALA A 135 -7.95 4.82 -6.14
C ALA A 135 -7.22 3.98 -5.09
N ARG A 136 -5.89 4.01 -5.09
CA ARG A 136 -5.05 3.29 -4.14
C ARG A 136 -4.19 4.27 -3.38
N PHE A 137 -4.48 4.44 -2.11
CA PHE A 137 -3.67 5.22 -1.20
C PHE A 137 -2.64 4.32 -0.52
N CYS A 138 -1.41 4.81 -0.40
CA CYS A 138 -0.32 4.12 0.29
C CYS A 138 0.08 4.98 1.49
N VAL A 139 -0.34 4.56 2.66
CA VAL A 139 -0.03 5.24 3.91
C VAL A 139 1.38 4.86 4.37
N SER A 140 2.09 5.80 4.98
CA SER A 140 3.45 5.63 5.48
C SER A 140 3.52 5.91 6.98
N ALA A 141 4.47 5.28 7.65
CA ALA A 141 4.84 5.60 9.03
C ALA A 141 5.43 7.00 9.19
N GLY A 142 5.84 7.63 8.07
CA GLY A 142 6.36 9.00 8.06
C GLY A 142 5.31 10.08 7.89
N HIS A 143 4.06 9.72 7.57
CA HIS A 143 2.99 10.72 7.52
C HIS A 143 2.64 11.19 8.92
N THR A 144 2.56 12.51 9.10
CA THR A 144 2.04 13.11 10.32
C THR A 144 0.51 13.08 10.33
N ARG A 145 -0.08 13.41 11.46
CA ARG A 145 -1.54 13.52 11.57
C ARG A 145 -2.07 14.64 10.68
N GLU A 146 -1.35 15.76 10.64
CA GLU A 146 -1.68 16.92 9.82
C GLU A 146 -1.67 16.57 8.32
N ASP A 147 -0.68 15.81 7.86
CA ASP A 147 -0.62 15.34 6.47
C ASP A 147 -1.85 14.49 6.11
N LEU A 148 -2.25 13.58 7.00
CA LEU A 148 -3.41 12.72 6.79
C LEU A 148 -4.71 13.51 6.81
N ASP A 149 -4.85 14.48 7.70
CA ASP A 149 -6.04 15.31 7.81
C ASP A 149 -6.20 16.24 6.59
N ASP A 150 -5.10 16.83 6.10
CA ASP A 150 -5.10 17.61 4.85
C ASP A 150 -5.48 16.74 3.65
N ALA A 151 -4.89 15.55 3.53
CA ALA A 151 -5.23 14.61 2.48
C ALA A 151 -6.71 14.19 2.54
N LEU A 152 -7.22 13.86 3.73
CA LEU A 152 -8.63 13.50 3.94
C LEU A 152 -9.58 14.63 3.55
N LYS A 153 -9.26 15.88 3.89
CA LYS A 153 -10.04 17.05 3.51
C LYS A 153 -10.15 17.15 1.99
N LYS A 154 -9.01 17.09 1.29
CA LYS A 154 -8.96 17.16 -0.18
C LYS A 154 -9.72 16.01 -0.84
N ILE A 155 -9.58 14.79 -0.33
CA ILE A 155 -10.31 13.61 -0.82
C ILE A 155 -11.81 13.79 -0.64
N LYS A 156 -12.27 14.28 0.51
CA LYS A 156 -13.68 14.52 0.81
C LYS A 156 -14.30 15.55 -0.17
N GLU A 157 -13.55 16.62 -0.48
CA GLU A 157 -13.95 17.61 -1.48
C GLU A 157 -14.10 17.00 -2.88
N VAL A 158 -13.08 16.27 -3.34
CA VAL A 158 -13.08 15.60 -4.65
C VAL A 158 -14.19 14.55 -4.71
N ALA A 159 -14.35 13.74 -3.67
CA ALA A 159 -15.38 12.71 -3.60
C ALA A 159 -16.81 13.28 -3.69
N THR A 160 -17.02 14.45 -3.13
CA THR A 160 -18.28 15.19 -3.24
C THR A 160 -18.50 15.70 -4.66
N LEU A 161 -17.47 16.31 -5.26
CA LEU A 161 -17.50 16.87 -6.61
C LEU A 161 -17.87 15.79 -7.66
N ILE A 162 -17.21 14.64 -7.61
CA ILE A 162 -17.42 13.56 -8.59
C ILE A 162 -18.48 12.53 -8.16
N LYS A 163 -19.14 12.76 -7.03
CA LYS A 163 -20.25 11.93 -6.53
C LYS A 163 -19.88 10.45 -6.36
N ILE A 164 -18.91 10.16 -5.50
CA ILE A 164 -18.47 8.79 -5.16
C ILE A 164 -18.77 8.39 -3.71
N ARG A 165 -19.66 9.12 -3.03
CA ARG A 165 -20.20 8.71 -1.73
C ARG A 165 -21.32 7.72 -1.96
N TYR A 166 -21.13 6.47 -1.57
CA TYR A 166 -22.07 5.38 -1.81
C TYR A 166 -22.84 4.96 -0.55
N ASN A 167 -22.26 5.17 0.62
CA ASN A 167 -22.89 4.89 1.92
C ASN A 167 -23.43 6.19 2.52
N VAL A 168 -24.42 6.80 1.88
CA VAL A 168 -25.20 7.83 2.55
C VAL A 168 -26.34 7.10 3.27
N SER A 169 -26.33 7.12 4.62
CA SER A 169 -27.44 6.66 5.44
C SER A 169 -28.73 7.34 4.97
N GLY A 170 -29.57 6.63 4.24
CA GLY A 170 -30.82 7.17 3.67
C GLY A 170 -31.52 6.29 2.63
N PHE A 171 -30.93 5.17 2.24
CA PHE A 171 -31.60 4.12 1.48
C PHE A 171 -31.50 2.83 2.28
N GLY A 172 -32.40 2.69 3.25
CA GLY A 172 -32.80 1.44 3.85
C GLY A 172 -34.02 0.88 3.11
#